data_b5cb96fd8391cf4c4a577cbe22f9a96a
#
_entry.id   b5cb96fd8391cf4c4a577cbe22f9a96a
#
_cell.length_a   1.000
_cell.length_b   1.000
_cell.length_c   1.000
_cell.angle_alpha   90.00
_cell.angle_beta   90.00
_cell.angle_gamma   90.00
#
_symmetry.space_group_name_H-M   'P 1'
#
loop_
_entity.id
_entity.type
_entity.pdbx_description
1 polymer ?
#
loop_
_entity_poly.entity_id
_entity_poly.type
_entity_poly.pdbx_seq_one_letter_code
_entity_poly.pdbx_strand_id
1 'polypeptide(L)'
;MRIDSQNALQNDRLSKQVSGNKTNEIFSNAMKKSQSKLQNDSFNQLMSRVDIQGQKLTNQRTLENVINYKQAIKQFVSETVRYGLHLSDEQSQVSGGGMKSQQIIKVIDKKLIEIQDQVLNNEEEGIGTLGLVGEIRGLLINLYM
;
A
#
# COMPACT_ATOMS: atom_id res chain seq x y z
N MET A 1 11.20 55.84 5.49
CA MET A 1 11.34 54.54 4.82
C MET A 1 11.50 53.38 5.81
N ARG A 2 12.34 53.47 6.80
CA ARG A 2 12.52 52.38 7.78
C ARG A 2 11.31 52.12 8.64
N ILE A 3 10.49 53.15 8.91
CA ILE A 3 9.29 53.03 9.75
C ILE A 3 8.19 52.27 9.02
N ASP A 4 8.03 52.46 7.71
CA ASP A 4 7.02 51.79 6.89
C ASP A 4 7.31 50.29 6.73
N SER A 5 8.56 49.89 6.62
CA SER A 5 8.95 48.49 6.52
C SER A 5 8.77 47.75 7.85
N GLN A 6 8.93 48.41 9.00
CA GLN A 6 8.69 47.83 10.30
C GLN A 6 7.19 47.66 10.56
N ASN A 7 6.35 48.62 10.15
CA ASN A 7 4.89 48.49 10.25
C ASN A 7 4.33 47.41 9.35
N ALA A 8 4.87 47.23 8.16
CA ALA A 8 4.50 46.15 7.26
C ALA A 8 4.84 44.77 7.85
N LEU A 9 5.99 44.68 8.48
CA LEU A 9 6.41 43.43 9.16
C LEU A 9 5.53 43.11 10.39
N GLN A 10 5.14 44.13 11.15
CA GLN A 10 4.25 43.94 12.29
C GLN A 10 2.83 43.54 11.87
N ASN A 11 2.31 44.12 10.79
CA ASN A 11 1.01 43.74 10.25
C ASN A 11 1.02 42.32 9.70
N ASP A 12 2.10 41.91 9.08
CA ASP A 12 2.27 40.54 8.60
C ASP A 12 2.27 39.51 9.75
N ARG A 13 2.94 39.87 10.86
CA ARG A 13 2.95 39.02 12.05
C ARG A 13 1.58 38.91 12.71
N LEU A 14 0.86 40.02 12.77
CA LEU A 14 -0.49 40.07 13.34
C LEU A 14 -1.49 39.28 12.46
N SER A 15 -1.42 39.40 11.16
CA SER A 15 -2.27 38.64 10.25
C SER A 15 -1.98 37.15 10.32
N LYS A 16 -0.72 36.75 10.50
CA LYS A 16 -0.34 35.37 10.70
C LYS A 16 -0.84 34.80 12.02
N GLN A 17 -0.88 35.60 13.08
CA GLN A 17 -1.40 35.14 14.38
C GLN A 17 -2.93 34.97 14.37
N VAL A 18 -3.65 35.86 13.68
CA VAL A 18 -5.11 35.79 13.60
C VAL A 18 -5.60 34.65 12.71
N SER A 19 -4.85 34.30 11.66
CA SER A 19 -5.17 33.20 10.75
C SER A 19 -4.47 31.88 11.11
N GLY A 20 -3.71 31.85 12.21
CA GLY A 20 -2.86 30.70 12.56
C GLY A 20 -3.61 29.37 12.69
N ASN A 21 -4.81 29.39 13.25
CA ASN A 21 -5.60 28.17 13.40
C ASN A 21 -6.15 27.65 12.07
N LYS A 22 -6.66 28.53 11.20
CA LYS A 22 -7.14 28.14 9.87
C LYS A 22 -6.01 27.69 8.95
N THR A 23 -4.85 28.34 9.03
CA THR A 23 -3.66 27.96 8.25
C THR A 23 -3.13 26.60 8.68
N ASN A 24 -3.15 26.29 9.97
CA ASN A 24 -2.73 25.00 10.51
C ASN A 24 -3.66 23.87 10.06
N GLU A 25 -4.97 24.11 10.02
CA GLU A 25 -5.94 23.13 9.52
C GLU A 25 -5.76 22.86 8.02
N ILE A 26 -5.59 23.92 7.22
CA ILE A 26 -5.35 23.78 5.78
C ILE A 26 -4.03 23.07 5.51
N PHE A 27 -2.99 23.40 6.27
CA PHE A 27 -1.68 22.75 6.17
C PHE A 27 -1.73 21.29 6.56
N SER A 28 -2.43 20.96 7.66
CA SER A 28 -2.64 19.60 8.12
C SER A 28 -3.42 18.78 7.09
N ASN A 29 -4.47 19.35 6.48
CA ASN A 29 -5.25 18.68 5.44
C ASN A 29 -4.43 18.48 4.16
N ALA A 30 -3.61 19.46 3.78
CA ALA A 30 -2.71 19.35 2.63
C ALA A 30 -1.65 18.29 2.86
N MET A 31 -1.08 18.19 4.06
CA MET A 31 -0.13 17.13 4.42
C MET A 31 -0.77 15.75 4.40
N LYS A 32 -1.99 15.61 4.91
CA LYS A 32 -2.74 14.34 4.89
C LYS A 32 -3.04 13.90 3.45
N LYS A 33 -3.47 14.81 2.59
CA LYS A 33 -3.68 14.52 1.17
C LYS A 33 -2.39 14.13 0.46
N SER A 34 -1.29 14.83 0.74
CA SER A 34 0.02 14.52 0.18
C SER A 34 0.52 13.15 0.61
N GLN A 35 0.40 12.81 1.89
CA GLN A 35 0.76 11.49 2.42
C GLN A 35 -0.10 10.38 1.82
N SER A 36 -1.41 10.60 1.71
CA SER A 36 -2.34 9.64 1.09
C SER A 36 -1.98 9.40 -0.37
N LYS A 37 -1.64 10.45 -1.12
CA LYS A 37 -1.23 10.33 -2.52
C LYS A 37 0.08 9.57 -2.66
N LEU A 38 1.08 9.87 -1.81
CA LEU A 38 2.36 9.17 -1.80
C LEU A 38 2.18 7.69 -1.47
N GLN A 39 1.30 7.36 -0.55
CA GLN A 39 0.99 5.97 -0.21
C GLN A 39 0.30 5.25 -1.36
N ASN A 40 -0.68 5.89 -2.00
CA ASN A 40 -1.34 5.31 -3.18
C ASN A 40 -0.34 5.05 -4.30
N ASP A 41 0.58 5.98 -4.56
CA ASP A 41 1.62 5.81 -5.57
C ASP A 41 2.56 4.66 -5.19
N SER A 42 2.92 4.53 -3.92
CA SER A 42 3.74 3.44 -3.41
C SER A 42 3.05 2.09 -3.58
N PHE A 43 1.77 1.98 -3.23
CA PHE A 43 1.00 0.76 -3.42
C PHE A 43 0.82 0.41 -4.89
N ASN A 44 0.63 1.40 -5.75
CA ASN A 44 0.55 1.17 -7.18
C ASN A 44 1.87 0.64 -7.74
N GLN A 45 3.00 1.13 -7.26
CA GLN A 45 4.31 0.59 -7.64
C GLN A 45 4.50 -0.84 -7.16
N LEU A 46 4.09 -1.15 -5.93
CA LEU A 46 4.16 -2.51 -5.39
C LEU A 46 3.24 -3.45 -6.17
N MET A 47 2.04 -3.02 -6.50
CA MET A 47 1.11 -3.80 -7.33
C MET A 47 1.68 -4.04 -8.73
N SER A 48 2.32 -3.04 -9.33
CA SER A 48 3.00 -3.20 -10.62
C SER A 48 4.10 -4.25 -10.55
N ARG A 49 4.87 -4.30 -9.49
CA ARG A 49 5.88 -5.34 -9.28
C ARG A 49 5.26 -6.73 -9.18
N VAL A 50 4.17 -6.85 -8.43
CA VAL A 50 3.42 -8.09 -8.31
C VAL A 50 2.92 -8.55 -9.68
N ASP A 51 2.33 -7.64 -10.46
CA ASP A 51 1.83 -7.93 -11.80
C ASP A 51 2.95 -8.37 -12.75
N ILE A 52 4.08 -7.69 -12.75
CA ILE A 52 5.24 -8.04 -13.58
C ILE A 52 5.77 -9.43 -13.21
N GLN A 53 5.95 -9.71 -11.93
CA GLN A 53 6.44 -11.01 -11.48
C GLN A 53 5.40 -12.11 -11.73
N GLY A 54 4.11 -11.81 -11.61
CA GLY A 54 3.04 -12.73 -11.94
C GLY A 54 3.03 -13.09 -13.42
N GLN A 55 3.24 -12.13 -14.31
CA GLN A 55 3.36 -12.38 -15.73
C GLN A 55 4.59 -13.24 -16.08
N LYS A 56 5.73 -12.94 -15.48
CA LYS A 56 6.95 -13.74 -15.65
C LYS A 56 6.74 -15.17 -15.20
N LEU A 57 6.07 -15.36 -14.06
CA LEU A 57 5.77 -16.68 -13.53
C LEU A 57 4.84 -17.46 -14.45
N THR A 58 3.82 -16.78 -14.99
CA THR A 58 2.87 -17.42 -15.91
C THR A 58 3.54 -17.84 -17.23
N ASN A 59 4.45 -17.02 -17.75
CA ASN A 59 5.18 -17.31 -18.98
C ASN A 59 6.26 -18.36 -18.79
N GLN A 60 6.96 -18.33 -17.66
CA GLN A 60 8.03 -19.28 -17.32
C GLN A 60 7.82 -19.74 -15.87
N ARG A 61 7.29 -20.94 -15.73
CA ARG A 61 7.04 -21.53 -14.41
C ARG A 61 8.32 -22.17 -13.88
N THR A 62 9.19 -21.32 -13.35
CA THR A 62 10.44 -21.74 -12.70
C THR A 62 10.39 -21.43 -11.21
N LEU A 63 11.17 -22.16 -10.44
CA LEU A 63 11.26 -21.93 -8.99
C LEU A 63 11.76 -20.53 -8.68
N GLU A 64 12.67 -20.00 -9.48
CA GLU A 64 13.17 -18.64 -9.36
C GLU A 64 12.04 -17.61 -9.50
N ASN A 65 11.18 -17.78 -10.50
CA ASN A 65 10.04 -16.89 -10.70
C ASN A 65 9.01 -17.00 -9.58
N VAL A 66 8.83 -18.20 -8.99
CA VAL A 66 7.99 -18.37 -7.80
C VAL A 66 8.55 -17.58 -6.62
N ILE A 67 9.85 -17.66 -6.38
CA ILE A 67 10.50 -16.95 -5.28
C ILE A 67 10.38 -15.45 -5.47
N ASN A 68 10.62 -14.94 -6.67
CA ASN A 68 10.50 -13.52 -6.99
C ASN A 68 9.06 -13.02 -6.83
N TYR A 69 8.09 -13.81 -7.24
CA TYR A 69 6.67 -13.50 -7.07
C TYR A 69 6.28 -13.45 -5.59
N LYS A 70 6.71 -14.44 -4.80
CA LYS A 70 6.49 -14.45 -3.36
C LYS A 70 7.07 -13.21 -2.68
N GLN A 71 8.28 -12.81 -3.06
CA GLN A 71 8.93 -11.62 -2.49
C GLN A 71 8.14 -10.36 -2.79
N ALA A 72 7.64 -10.20 -4.01
CA ALA A 72 6.82 -9.06 -4.40
C ALA A 72 5.54 -8.99 -3.57
N ILE A 73 4.88 -10.13 -3.36
CA ILE A 73 3.67 -10.22 -2.54
C ILE A 73 3.97 -9.92 -1.07
N LYS A 74 5.06 -10.44 -0.53
CA LYS A 74 5.46 -10.18 0.86
C LYS A 74 5.72 -8.69 1.10
N GLN A 75 6.35 -8.01 0.16
CA GLN A 75 6.56 -6.58 0.25
C GLN A 75 5.25 -5.81 0.25
N PHE A 76 4.32 -6.17 -0.64
CA PHE A 76 3.00 -5.55 -0.69
C PHE A 76 2.25 -5.75 0.62
N VAL A 77 2.19 -6.97 1.13
CA VAL A 77 1.52 -7.33 2.38
C VAL A 77 2.15 -6.58 3.56
N SER A 78 3.47 -6.53 3.64
CA SER A 78 4.18 -5.83 4.71
C SER A 78 3.84 -4.35 4.75
N GLU A 79 3.80 -3.68 3.61
CA GLU A 79 3.45 -2.27 3.53
C GLU A 79 1.98 -2.03 3.88
N THR A 80 1.10 -2.92 3.45
CA THR A 80 -0.34 -2.84 3.78
C THR A 80 -0.58 -3.02 5.28
N VAL A 81 0.08 -3.99 5.90
CA VAL A 81 -0.03 -4.23 7.35
C VAL A 81 0.52 -3.06 8.13
N ARG A 82 1.67 -2.52 7.72
CA ARG A 82 2.28 -1.35 8.35
C ARG A 82 1.35 -0.13 8.29
N TYR A 83 0.73 0.10 7.14
CA TYR A 83 -0.23 1.17 6.94
C TYR A 83 -1.48 0.96 7.80
N GLY A 84 -2.02 -0.24 7.83
CA GLY A 84 -3.18 -0.59 8.65
C GLY A 84 -2.93 -0.40 10.15
N LEU A 85 -1.75 -0.77 10.63
CA LEU A 85 -1.36 -0.54 12.02
C LEU A 85 -1.26 0.96 12.35
N HIS A 86 -0.72 1.75 11.43
CA HIS A 86 -0.63 3.20 11.60
C HIS A 86 -2.01 3.85 11.68
N LEU A 87 -2.96 3.41 10.87
CA LEU A 87 -4.35 3.89 10.92
C LEU A 87 -5.07 3.44 12.20
N SER A 88 -4.79 2.24 12.70
CA SER A 88 -5.44 1.74 13.93
C SER A 88 -4.95 2.45 15.18
N ASP A 89 -3.72 2.95 15.19
CA ASP A 89 -3.21 3.81 16.27
C ASP A 89 -3.92 5.16 16.32
N GLU A 90 -4.36 5.67 15.18
CA GLU A 90 -5.13 6.91 15.10
C GLU A 90 -6.63 6.70 15.37
N GLN A 91 -7.15 5.51 15.10
CA GLN A 91 -8.55 5.16 15.29
C GLN A 91 -8.67 3.90 16.14
N SER A 92 -8.53 4.04 17.43
CA SER A 92 -8.51 2.92 18.39
C SER A 92 -9.82 2.12 18.52
N GLN A 93 -10.74 2.21 17.58
CA GLN A 93 -12.05 1.57 17.68
C GLN A 93 -12.45 0.61 16.56
N VAL A 94 -11.59 0.32 15.60
CA VAL A 94 -11.94 -0.64 14.53
C VAL A 94 -11.28 -1.99 14.81
N SER A 95 -11.84 -2.70 15.76
CA SER A 95 -11.38 -4.05 16.10
C SER A 95 -11.75 -5.12 15.08
N GLY A 96 -12.54 -4.79 14.04
CA GLY A 96 -12.95 -5.75 13.01
C GLY A 96 -12.04 -5.87 11.80
N GLY A 97 -11.26 -4.82 11.48
CA GLY A 97 -10.43 -4.78 10.28
C GLY A 97 -9.19 -5.69 10.33
N GLY A 98 -8.62 -5.90 11.52
CA GLY A 98 -7.43 -6.72 11.70
C GLY A 98 -7.65 -8.21 11.45
N MET A 99 -8.80 -8.75 11.88
CA MET A 99 -9.14 -10.16 11.67
C MET A 99 -9.37 -10.49 10.20
N LYS A 100 -10.05 -9.61 9.47
CA LYS A 100 -10.31 -9.79 8.05
C LYS A 100 -9.00 -9.77 7.25
N SER A 101 -8.09 -8.87 7.56
CA SER A 101 -6.79 -8.79 6.91
C SER A 101 -5.96 -10.05 7.13
N GLN A 102 -5.94 -10.60 8.34
CA GLN A 102 -5.24 -11.83 8.64
C GLN A 102 -5.80 -13.02 7.87
N GLN A 103 -7.11 -13.10 7.71
CA GLN A 103 -7.75 -14.15 6.92
C GLN A 103 -7.36 -14.06 5.45
N ILE A 104 -7.35 -12.87 4.88
CA ILE A 104 -6.92 -12.64 3.50
C ILE A 104 -5.47 -13.07 3.31
N ILE A 105 -4.59 -12.70 4.23
CA ILE A 105 -3.17 -13.07 4.18
C ILE A 105 -3.00 -14.59 4.23
N LYS A 106 -3.76 -15.29 5.06
CA LYS A 106 -3.72 -16.76 5.13
C LYS A 106 -4.15 -17.40 3.82
N VAL A 107 -5.17 -16.87 3.17
CA VAL A 107 -5.64 -17.37 1.87
C VAL A 107 -4.58 -17.13 0.79
N ILE A 108 -3.95 -15.96 0.80
CA ILE A 108 -2.83 -15.66 -0.12
C ILE A 108 -1.69 -16.66 0.07
N ASP A 109 -1.30 -16.94 1.31
CA ASP A 109 -0.23 -17.88 1.62
C ASP A 109 -0.56 -19.29 1.12
N LYS A 110 -1.79 -19.75 1.28
CA LYS A 110 -2.24 -21.05 0.76
C LYS A 110 -2.13 -21.10 -0.76
N LYS A 111 -2.57 -20.05 -1.44
CA LYS A 111 -2.50 -19.97 -2.91
C LYS A 111 -1.06 -19.93 -3.42
N LEU A 112 -0.15 -19.30 -2.68
CA LEU A 112 1.28 -19.31 -3.00
C LEU A 112 1.87 -20.71 -2.86
N ILE A 113 1.46 -21.47 -1.85
CA ILE A 113 1.88 -22.86 -1.69
C ILE A 113 1.34 -23.70 -2.85
N GLU A 114 0.09 -23.51 -3.27
CA GLU A 114 -0.48 -24.23 -4.42
C GLU A 114 0.31 -23.93 -5.70
N ILE A 115 0.68 -22.68 -5.95
CA ILE A 115 1.51 -22.31 -7.11
C ILE A 115 2.86 -23.02 -7.03
N GLN A 116 3.50 -23.00 -5.87
CA GLN A 116 4.78 -23.65 -5.67
C GLN A 116 4.70 -25.15 -5.93
N ASP A 117 3.67 -25.81 -5.43
CA ASP A 117 3.46 -27.24 -5.67
C ASP A 117 3.23 -27.56 -7.13
N GLN A 118 2.45 -26.73 -7.85
CA GLN A 118 2.24 -26.89 -9.29
C GLN A 118 3.53 -26.77 -10.07
N VAL A 119 4.38 -25.81 -9.72
CA VAL A 119 5.69 -25.62 -10.38
C VAL A 119 6.65 -26.77 -10.08
N LEU A 120 6.72 -27.20 -8.82
CA LEU A 120 7.62 -28.29 -8.39
C LEU A 120 7.21 -29.64 -9.00
N ASN A 121 5.92 -29.91 -9.09
CA ASN A 121 5.42 -31.19 -9.60
C ASN A 121 5.34 -31.21 -11.13
N ASN A 122 5.70 -30.13 -11.79
CA ASN A 122 5.60 -29.99 -13.25
C ASN A 122 4.20 -30.29 -13.77
N GLU A 123 3.19 -30.14 -12.89
CA GLU A 123 1.79 -30.35 -13.25
C GLU A 123 1.34 -29.18 -14.10
N GLU A 124 1.19 -29.51 -15.34
CA GLU A 124 0.25 -28.89 -16.28
C GLU A 124 0.33 -27.41 -16.58
N GLU A 125 -0.08 -27.18 -17.75
CA GLU A 125 -0.48 -25.95 -18.45
C GLU A 125 -0.68 -24.76 -17.54
N GLY A 126 -0.06 -23.65 -17.85
CA GLY A 126 -0.07 -22.40 -17.11
C GLY A 126 -1.44 -21.80 -16.77
N ILE A 127 -2.54 -22.47 -17.13
CA ILE A 127 -3.91 -22.05 -16.85
C ILE A 127 -4.18 -22.04 -15.36
N GLY A 128 -3.78 -23.08 -14.62
CA GLY A 128 -3.95 -23.15 -13.17
C GLY A 128 -3.17 -22.06 -12.44
N THR A 129 -1.92 -21.85 -12.85
CA THR A 129 -1.07 -20.80 -12.29
C THR A 129 -1.62 -19.40 -12.61
N LEU A 130 -2.08 -19.18 -13.84
CA LEU A 130 -2.69 -17.92 -14.24
C LEU A 130 -3.93 -17.61 -13.38
N GLY A 131 -4.78 -18.61 -13.14
CA GLY A 131 -5.96 -18.46 -12.29
C GLY A 131 -5.60 -18.09 -10.87
N LEU A 132 -4.61 -18.76 -10.28
CA LEU A 132 -4.14 -18.47 -8.92
C LEU A 132 -3.51 -17.08 -8.81
N VAL A 133 -2.73 -16.67 -9.80
CA VAL A 133 -2.15 -15.32 -9.86
C VAL A 133 -3.26 -14.26 -9.91
N GLY A 134 -4.32 -14.50 -10.70
CA GLY A 134 -5.47 -13.60 -10.76
C GLY A 134 -6.23 -13.52 -9.44
N GLU A 135 -6.43 -14.64 -8.77
CA GLU A 135 -7.08 -14.69 -7.46
C GLU A 135 -6.27 -13.96 -6.39
N ILE A 136 -4.96 -14.15 -6.37
CA ILE A 136 -4.06 -13.44 -5.44
C ILE A 136 -4.13 -11.93 -5.69
N ARG A 137 -4.13 -11.51 -6.93
CA ARG A 137 -4.24 -10.09 -7.29
C ARG A 137 -5.52 -9.48 -6.72
N GLY A 138 -6.65 -10.17 -6.86
CA GLY A 138 -7.93 -9.74 -6.30
C GLY A 138 -7.88 -9.64 -4.77
N LEU A 139 -7.25 -10.61 -4.11
CA LEU A 139 -7.09 -10.60 -2.66
C LEU A 139 -6.20 -9.44 -2.18
N LEU A 140 -5.13 -9.12 -2.91
CA LEU A 140 -4.27 -7.99 -2.59
C LEU A 140 -5.01 -6.66 -2.72
N ILE A 141 -5.87 -6.51 -3.73
CA ILE A 141 -6.72 -5.35 -3.89
C ILE A 141 -7.67 -5.21 -2.70
N ASN A 142 -8.29 -6.30 -2.28
CA ASN A 142 -9.17 -6.31 -1.10
C ASN A 142 -8.41 -5.98 0.18
N LEU A 143 -7.18 -6.40 0.30
CA LEU A 143 -6.35 -6.11 1.46
C LEU A 143 -6.02 -4.62 1.54
N TYR A 144 -5.74 -4.00 0.39
CA TYR A 144 -5.43 -2.57 0.29
C TYR A 144 -6.66 -1.69 0.53
N MET A 145 -7.81 -2.11 0.06
CA MET A 145 -9.08 -1.40 0.26
C MET A 145 -9.76 -1.82 1.56
#